data_192a36973b6b29e54e5dc842dadc3123
#
_entry.id   192a36973b6b29e54e5dc842dadc3123
#
_cell.length_a   1.000
_cell.length_b   1.000
_cell.length_c   1.000
_cell.angle_alpha   90.00
_cell.angle_beta   90.00
_cell.angle_gamma   90.00
#
_symmetry.space_group_name_H-M   'P 1'
#
loop_
_entity.id
_entity.type
_entity.pdbx_description
1 polymer ?
#
loop_
_entity_poly.entity_id
_entity_poly.type
_entity_poly.pdbx_seq_one_letter_code
_entity_poly.pdbx_strand_id
1 'polypeptide(L)'
;AASDVYKRQDPVNMAGFMIEDLESGKVRQFHWNDVVDLPCDGSATLLDVRTEGEYRRGHLNGFRNIPLDDLREHLDELERDKPVYVNCQTGLRSYLACRLLTQHGFSCSHLSGGYSFYQVVTQEQQTARSAYPCGMEKL
;
A
#
# COMPACT_ATOMS: atom_id res chain seq x y z
N ALA A 1 -12.55 -13.79 -21.45
CA ALA A 1 -11.84 -15.07 -21.43
C ALA A 1 -10.68 -15.05 -20.46
N ALA A 2 -10.35 -16.20 -19.87
CA ALA A 2 -9.26 -16.32 -18.90
C ALA A 2 -7.90 -15.86 -19.47
N SER A 3 -7.66 -16.06 -20.77
CA SER A 3 -6.45 -15.62 -21.43
C SER A 3 -6.31 -14.10 -21.53
N ASP A 4 -7.42 -13.35 -21.62
CA ASP A 4 -7.40 -11.89 -21.64
C ASP A 4 -7.11 -11.30 -20.26
N VAL A 5 -7.65 -11.91 -19.21
CA VAL A 5 -7.33 -11.53 -17.83
C VAL A 5 -5.85 -11.78 -17.54
N TYR A 6 -5.31 -12.88 -18.01
CA TYR A 6 -3.89 -13.23 -17.82
C TYR A 6 -2.95 -12.27 -18.57
N LYS A 7 -3.29 -11.91 -19.82
CA LYS A 7 -2.52 -10.94 -20.60
C LYS A 7 -2.54 -9.53 -20.01
N ARG A 8 -3.59 -9.16 -19.31
CA ARG A 8 -3.71 -7.87 -18.64
C ARG A 8 -2.90 -7.77 -17.36
N GLN A 9 -2.35 -8.87 -16.88
CA GLN A 9 -1.57 -8.93 -15.65
C GLN A 9 -0.06 -8.94 -15.89
N ASP A 10 0.42 -8.79 -17.13
CA ASP A 10 1.86 -8.66 -17.35
C ASP A 10 2.37 -7.29 -16.82
N PRO A 11 3.64 -7.21 -16.36
CA PRO A 11 4.15 -6.01 -15.70
C PRO A 11 4.07 -4.73 -16.53
N VAL A 12 4.24 -4.82 -17.84
CA VAL A 12 4.23 -3.66 -18.75
C VAL A 12 2.80 -3.12 -18.88
N ASN A 13 1.82 -3.99 -19.12
CA ASN A 13 0.42 -3.62 -19.20
C ASN A 13 -0.11 -3.09 -17.86
N MET A 14 0.30 -3.70 -16.74
CA MET A 14 -0.10 -3.24 -15.41
C MET A 14 0.42 -1.85 -15.10
N ALA A 15 1.65 -1.52 -15.48
CA ALA A 15 2.20 -0.18 -15.32
C ALA A 15 1.39 0.86 -16.11
N GLY A 16 1.00 0.54 -17.35
CA GLY A 16 0.16 1.41 -18.17
C GLY A 16 -1.22 1.64 -17.54
N PHE A 17 -1.88 0.60 -17.03
CA PHE A 17 -3.17 0.72 -16.34
C PHE A 17 -3.05 1.54 -15.05
N MET A 18 -1.98 1.37 -14.29
CA MET A 18 -1.75 2.16 -13.07
C MET A 18 -1.63 3.65 -13.38
N ILE A 19 -0.89 4.02 -14.42
CA ILE A 19 -0.74 5.43 -14.84
C ILE A 19 -2.09 5.99 -15.29
N GLU A 20 -2.82 5.28 -16.14
CA GLU A 20 -4.14 5.70 -16.61
C GLU A 20 -5.13 5.87 -15.46
N ASP A 21 -5.16 4.95 -14.52
CA ASP A 21 -6.06 5.01 -13.37
C ASP A 21 -5.71 6.16 -12.41
N LEU A 22 -4.44 6.49 -12.25
CA LEU A 22 -3.99 7.65 -11.49
C LEU A 22 -4.41 8.96 -12.15
N GLU A 23 -4.20 9.09 -13.46
CA GLU A 23 -4.59 10.28 -14.22
C GLU A 23 -6.09 10.51 -14.24
N SER A 24 -6.88 9.43 -14.32
CA SER A 24 -8.33 9.49 -14.28
C SER A 24 -8.93 9.64 -12.88
N GLY A 25 -8.11 9.57 -11.83
CA GLY A 25 -8.55 9.64 -10.44
C GLY A 25 -9.27 8.40 -9.91
N LYS A 26 -9.24 7.29 -10.64
CA LYS A 26 -9.85 6.02 -10.23
C LYS A 26 -9.12 5.35 -9.08
N VAL A 27 -7.82 5.54 -8.99
CA VAL A 27 -6.96 5.01 -7.93
C VAL A 27 -6.14 6.13 -7.36
N ARG A 28 -6.09 6.21 -6.03
CA ARG A 28 -5.30 7.22 -5.30
C ARG A 28 -4.07 6.57 -4.69
N GLN A 29 -3.03 7.38 -4.53
CA GLN A 29 -1.80 6.97 -3.86
C GLN A 29 -1.54 7.83 -2.63
N PHE A 30 -0.90 7.23 -1.64
CA PHE A 30 -0.20 7.95 -0.58
C PHE A 30 1.28 7.54 -0.62
N HIS A 31 2.12 8.32 0.04
CA HIS A 31 3.57 8.18 -0.06
C HIS A 31 4.18 7.80 1.30
N TRP A 32 5.42 7.38 1.29
CA TRP A 32 6.13 6.91 2.48
C TRP A 32 6.13 7.94 3.63
N ASN A 33 6.21 9.22 3.30
CA ASN A 33 6.21 10.30 4.30
C ASN A 33 4.82 10.54 4.90
N ASP A 34 3.76 10.11 4.24
CA ASP A 34 2.39 10.20 4.76
C ASP A 34 2.09 9.11 5.81
N VAL A 35 2.90 8.05 5.84
CA VAL A 35 2.65 6.89 6.71
C VAL A 35 2.58 7.27 8.19
N VAL A 36 3.43 8.20 8.63
CA VAL A 36 3.45 8.67 10.03
C VAL A 36 2.20 9.44 10.43
N ASP A 37 1.51 10.03 9.47
CA ASP A 37 0.31 10.83 9.68
C ASP A 37 -0.98 10.02 9.53
N LEU A 38 -0.88 8.73 9.18
CA LEU A 38 -2.06 7.88 9.05
C LEU A 38 -2.73 7.66 10.42
N PRO A 39 -4.07 7.73 10.48
CA PRO A 39 -4.77 7.57 11.74
C PRO A 39 -4.69 6.11 12.22
N CYS A 40 -4.23 5.93 13.46
CA CYS A 40 -4.17 4.62 14.13
C CYS A 40 -5.24 4.49 15.22
N ASP A 41 -6.23 5.38 15.23
CA ASP A 41 -7.30 5.44 16.23
C ASP A 41 -8.58 4.69 15.82
N GLY A 42 -8.55 3.98 14.70
CA GLY A 42 -9.70 3.27 14.15
C GLY A 42 -10.57 4.08 13.21
N SER A 43 -10.22 5.35 12.92
CA SER A 43 -10.95 6.18 11.96
C SER A 43 -10.68 5.82 10.50
N ALA A 44 -9.67 5.02 10.25
CA ALA A 44 -9.33 4.49 8.92
C ALA A 44 -8.98 3.01 9.03
N THR A 45 -9.14 2.29 7.91
CA THR A 45 -8.68 0.91 7.78
C THR A 45 -7.28 0.89 7.19
N LEU A 46 -6.33 0.34 7.93
CA LEU A 46 -4.95 0.17 7.49
C LEU A 46 -4.75 -1.30 7.11
N LEU A 47 -4.52 -1.58 5.82
CA LEU A 47 -4.60 -2.92 5.26
C LEU A 47 -3.30 -3.31 4.56
N ASP A 48 -2.71 -4.43 4.96
CA ASP A 48 -1.57 -5.05 4.28
C ASP A 48 -2.06 -6.29 3.53
N VAL A 49 -1.90 -6.28 2.20
CA VAL A 49 -2.40 -7.35 1.32
C VAL A 49 -1.31 -8.31 0.88
N ARG A 50 -0.15 -8.28 1.54
CA ARG A 50 0.91 -9.26 1.33
C ARG A 50 0.52 -10.60 1.94
N THR A 51 1.33 -11.63 1.67
CA THR A 51 1.17 -12.92 2.34
C THR A 51 1.42 -12.80 3.84
N GLU A 52 0.89 -13.74 4.60
CA GLU A 52 1.11 -13.81 6.05
C GLU A 52 2.61 -13.91 6.40
N GLY A 53 3.39 -14.66 5.62
CA GLY A 53 4.83 -14.79 5.82
C GLY A 53 5.58 -13.48 5.62
N GLU A 54 5.22 -12.71 4.60
CA GLU A 54 5.79 -11.38 4.37
C GLU A 54 5.44 -10.42 5.51
N TYR A 55 4.20 -10.42 5.95
CA TYR A 55 3.71 -9.60 7.05
C TYR A 55 4.43 -9.89 8.37
N ARG A 56 4.67 -11.16 8.69
CA ARG A 56 5.38 -11.58 9.90
C ARG A 56 6.84 -11.15 9.93
N ARG A 57 7.49 -11.03 8.78
CA ARG A 57 8.89 -10.57 8.70
C ARG A 57 9.06 -9.09 8.98
N GLY A 58 8.00 -8.32 8.91
CA GLY A 58 7.96 -6.90 9.17
C GLY A 58 6.80 -6.26 8.40
N HIS A 59 6.15 -5.29 9.03
CA HIS A 59 5.02 -4.57 8.46
C HIS A 59 4.91 -3.17 9.05
N LEU A 60 4.09 -2.33 8.43
CA LEU A 60 3.80 -1.00 8.92
C LEU A 60 2.94 -1.10 10.19
N ASN A 61 3.26 -0.28 11.19
CA ASN A 61 2.54 -0.26 12.46
C ASN A 61 1.06 0.06 12.25
N GLY A 62 0.19 -0.74 12.89
CA GLY A 62 -1.25 -0.57 12.82
C GLY A 62 -1.91 -1.18 11.59
N PHE A 63 -1.15 -1.71 10.64
CA PHE A 63 -1.69 -2.37 9.47
C PHE A 63 -2.11 -3.81 9.81
N ARG A 64 -3.34 -4.14 9.40
CA ARG A 64 -3.91 -5.48 9.50
C ARG A 64 -3.61 -6.27 8.24
N ASN A 65 -3.29 -7.55 8.37
CA ASN A 65 -3.00 -8.42 7.22
C ASN A 65 -4.25 -9.16 6.74
N ILE A 66 -4.62 -8.91 5.51
CA ILE A 66 -5.55 -9.73 4.74
C ILE A 66 -4.91 -9.92 3.37
N PRO A 67 -4.34 -11.09 3.06
CA PRO A 67 -3.72 -11.32 1.76
C PRO A 67 -4.67 -11.04 0.60
N LEU A 68 -4.13 -10.56 -0.52
CA LEU A 68 -4.93 -10.19 -1.70
C LEU A 68 -5.84 -11.33 -2.15
N ASP A 69 -5.34 -12.57 -2.12
CA ASP A 69 -6.10 -13.74 -2.57
C ASP A 69 -7.33 -14.02 -1.68
N ASP A 70 -7.28 -13.61 -0.43
CA ASP A 70 -8.35 -13.81 0.54
C ASP A 70 -9.25 -12.58 0.70
N LEU A 71 -8.85 -11.45 0.15
CA LEU A 71 -9.50 -10.15 0.40
C LEU A 71 -10.98 -10.16 0.02
N ARG A 72 -11.34 -10.80 -1.08
CA ARG A 72 -12.71 -10.86 -1.57
C ARG A 72 -13.65 -11.52 -0.58
N GLU A 73 -13.18 -12.51 0.16
CA GLU A 73 -13.95 -13.25 1.18
C GLU A 73 -14.08 -12.47 2.50
N HIS A 74 -13.22 -11.47 2.72
CA HIS A 74 -13.15 -10.68 3.95
C HIS A 74 -13.70 -9.26 3.83
N LEU A 75 -14.35 -8.92 2.71
CA LEU A 75 -14.89 -7.57 2.48
C LEU A 75 -15.94 -7.17 3.52
N ASP A 76 -16.69 -8.11 4.03
CA ASP A 76 -17.72 -7.86 5.05
C ASP A 76 -17.14 -7.46 6.42
N GLU A 77 -15.88 -7.75 6.66
CA GLU A 77 -15.16 -7.33 7.87
C GLU A 77 -14.72 -5.87 7.84
N LEU A 78 -14.77 -5.24 6.68
CA LEU A 78 -14.31 -3.87 6.47
C LEU A 78 -15.49 -2.90 6.47
N GLU A 79 -15.29 -1.74 7.07
CA GLU A 79 -16.30 -0.70 7.14
C GLU A 79 -16.20 0.24 5.92
N ARG A 80 -17.30 0.35 5.15
CA ARG A 80 -17.33 1.14 3.91
C ARG A 80 -17.28 2.64 4.12
N ASP A 81 -17.64 3.11 5.29
CA ASP A 81 -17.63 4.52 5.67
C ASP A 81 -16.25 5.03 6.09
N LYS A 82 -15.28 4.14 6.24
CA LYS A 82 -13.90 4.49 6.59
C LYS A 82 -12.99 4.45 5.36
N PRO A 83 -12.06 5.41 5.23
CA PRO A 83 -11.04 5.33 4.20
C PRO A 83 -10.12 4.12 4.44
N VAL A 84 -9.71 3.48 3.35
CA VAL A 84 -8.82 2.30 3.40
C VAL A 84 -7.47 2.69 2.82
N TYR A 85 -6.41 2.47 3.59
CA TYR A 85 -5.03 2.65 3.15
C TYR A 85 -4.40 1.27 2.98
N VAL A 86 -3.95 0.97 1.76
CA VAL A 86 -3.51 -0.36 1.37
C VAL A 86 -2.01 -0.38 1.10
N ASN A 87 -1.34 -1.37 1.61
CA ASN A 87 0.09 -1.61 1.42
C ASN A 87 0.35 -3.01 0.87
N CYS A 88 1.36 -3.10 0.01
CA CYS A 88 1.96 -4.38 -0.38
C CYS A 88 3.48 -4.22 -0.50
N GLN A 89 4.18 -5.19 -1.08
CA GLN A 89 5.64 -5.16 -1.16
C GLN A 89 6.17 -4.11 -2.14
N THR A 90 5.56 -4.00 -3.33
CA THR A 90 6.07 -3.15 -4.43
C THR A 90 5.05 -2.16 -4.99
N GLY A 91 3.79 -2.25 -4.56
CA GLY A 91 2.70 -1.39 -5.02
C GLY A 91 1.72 -2.05 -6.00
N LEU A 92 2.04 -3.21 -6.59
CA LEU A 92 1.18 -3.87 -7.57
C LEU A 92 -0.04 -4.53 -6.92
N ARG A 93 0.18 -5.34 -5.90
CA ARG A 93 -0.92 -6.03 -5.19
C ARG A 93 -1.85 -5.05 -4.50
N SER A 94 -1.31 -3.98 -3.94
CA SER A 94 -2.12 -2.92 -3.31
C SER A 94 -2.95 -2.15 -4.33
N TYR A 95 -2.42 -1.92 -5.53
CA TYR A 95 -3.18 -1.36 -6.64
C TYR A 95 -4.37 -2.25 -7.01
N LEU A 96 -4.15 -3.57 -7.18
CA LEU A 96 -5.21 -4.53 -7.47
C LEU A 96 -6.25 -4.60 -6.35
N ALA A 97 -5.80 -4.56 -5.10
CA ALA A 97 -6.68 -4.50 -3.93
C ALA A 97 -7.54 -3.24 -3.93
N CYS A 98 -6.97 -2.08 -4.25
CA CYS A 98 -7.72 -0.83 -4.35
C CYS A 98 -8.77 -0.88 -5.45
N ARG A 99 -8.47 -1.48 -6.58
CA ARG A 99 -9.47 -1.66 -7.63
C ARG A 99 -10.63 -2.53 -7.19
N LEU A 100 -10.34 -3.65 -6.53
CA LEU A 100 -11.35 -4.52 -5.96
C LEU A 100 -12.22 -3.79 -4.94
N LEU A 101 -11.59 -3.10 -4.00
CA LEU A 101 -12.28 -2.35 -2.95
C LEU A 101 -13.15 -1.23 -3.52
N THR A 102 -12.65 -0.49 -4.49
CA THR A 102 -13.40 0.59 -5.13
C THR A 102 -14.65 0.06 -5.84
N GLN A 103 -14.57 -1.10 -6.47
CA GLN A 103 -15.73 -1.77 -7.09
C GLN A 103 -16.80 -2.16 -6.06
N HIS A 104 -16.41 -2.34 -4.80
CA HIS A 104 -17.32 -2.69 -3.71
C HIS A 104 -17.71 -1.50 -2.82
N GLY A 105 -17.46 -0.28 -3.28
CA GLY A 105 -17.91 0.94 -2.61
C GLY A 105 -16.98 1.50 -1.54
N PHE A 106 -15.73 1.03 -1.46
CA PHE A 106 -14.73 1.58 -0.55
C PHE A 106 -13.99 2.77 -1.16
N SER A 107 -13.60 3.72 -0.32
CA SER A 107 -12.66 4.78 -0.66
C SER A 107 -11.27 4.34 -0.23
N CYS A 108 -10.37 4.10 -1.18
CA CYS A 108 -9.06 3.54 -0.88
C CYS A 108 -7.91 4.26 -1.58
N SER A 109 -6.76 4.18 -0.96
CA SER A 109 -5.48 4.65 -1.49
C SER A 109 -4.42 3.59 -1.23
N HIS A 110 -3.42 3.47 -2.11
CA HIS A 110 -2.34 2.52 -1.91
C HIS A 110 -0.99 3.21 -1.77
N LEU A 111 -0.07 2.56 -1.04
CA LEU A 111 1.27 3.09 -0.81
C LEU A 111 2.10 3.00 -2.09
N SER A 112 2.50 4.15 -2.61
CA SER A 112 3.39 4.24 -3.76
C SER A 112 4.75 3.61 -3.44
N GLY A 113 5.19 2.68 -4.30
CA GLY A 113 6.44 1.95 -4.11
C GLY A 113 6.38 0.82 -3.08
N GLY A 114 5.33 0.74 -2.28
CA GLY A 114 5.12 -0.32 -1.31
C GLY A 114 6.09 -0.33 -0.14
N TYR A 115 6.05 -1.42 0.61
CA TYR A 115 6.85 -1.58 1.83
C TYR A 115 8.36 -1.61 1.55
N SER A 116 8.79 -2.16 0.43
CA SER A 116 10.22 -2.21 0.07
C SER A 116 10.81 -0.81 -0.11
N PHE A 117 10.10 0.08 -0.80
CA PHE A 117 10.54 1.46 -0.96
C PHE A 117 10.53 2.22 0.38
N TYR A 118 9.49 2.02 1.19
CA TYR A 118 9.40 2.58 2.53
C TYR A 118 10.59 2.17 3.40
N GLN A 119 10.97 0.89 3.38
CA GLN A 119 12.12 0.40 4.14
C GLN A 119 13.43 1.06 3.71
N VAL A 120 13.68 1.18 2.41
CA VAL A 120 14.90 1.79 1.87
C VAL A 120 15.01 3.24 2.31
N VAL A 121 13.96 4.03 2.13
CA VAL A 121 13.97 5.46 2.49
C VAL A 121 14.14 5.66 4.00
N THR A 122 13.42 4.89 4.82
CA THR A 122 13.53 5.03 6.28
C THR A 122 14.88 4.56 6.81
N GLN A 123 15.48 3.55 6.20
CA GLN A 123 16.82 3.09 6.54
C GLN A 123 17.88 4.13 6.18
N GLU A 124 17.78 4.74 5.02
CA GLU A 124 18.67 5.83 4.60
C GLU A 124 18.60 7.02 5.56
N GLN A 125 17.39 7.39 5.98
CA GLN A 125 17.22 8.46 6.96
C GLN A 125 17.83 8.13 8.32
N GLN A 126 17.70 6.90 8.78
CA GLN A 126 18.31 6.46 10.03
C GLN A 126 19.83 6.47 9.93
N THR A 127 20.38 6.00 8.84
CA THR A 127 21.84 6.02 8.59
C THR A 127 22.35 7.45 8.53
N ALA A 128 21.67 8.35 7.86
CA ALA A 128 22.03 9.76 7.79
C ALA A 128 22.03 10.42 9.18
N ARG A 129 21.03 10.10 10.02
CA ARG A 129 20.97 10.61 11.39
C ARG A 129 22.09 10.06 12.27
N SER A 130 22.46 8.80 12.10
CA SER A 130 23.54 8.18 12.88
C SER A 130 24.93 8.65 12.47
N ALA A 131 25.09 9.14 11.24
CA ALA A 131 26.35 9.70 10.76
C ALA A 131 26.69 11.08 11.39
N TYR A 132 25.72 11.73 12.02
CA TYR A 132 25.90 13.01 12.70
C TYR A 132 25.55 12.87 14.18
N PRO A 133 26.53 12.49 15.04
CA PRO A 133 26.26 12.35 16.46
C PRO A 133 25.96 13.70 17.12
N CYS A 134 25.12 13.64 18.10
CA CYS A 134 24.63 14.68 19.01
C CYS A 134 25.14 16.12 18.77
N GLY A 135 24.29 16.98 18.27
CA GLY A 135 24.54 18.41 18.23
C GLY A 135 25.25 18.93 16.99
N MET A 136 25.62 18.06 16.07
CA MET A 136 26.11 18.46 14.77
C MET A 136 24.96 18.44 13.75
N GLU A 137 24.45 19.60 13.43
CA GLU A 137 23.56 19.73 12.29
C GLU A 137 24.36 19.57 10.99
N LYS A 138 23.74 18.94 10.00
CA LYS A 138 24.30 18.85 8.67
C LYS A 138 24.33 20.26 8.07
N LEU A 139 25.53 20.77 7.96
CA LEU A 139 25.78 22.06 7.31
C LEU A 139 25.53 21.98 5.80
#